data_51c4036d8c75e2d626150f2c0468621c
#
_entry.id   51c4036d8c75e2d626150f2c0468621c
#
_cell.length_a   1.000
_cell.length_b   1.000
_cell.length_c   1.000
_cell.angle_alpha   90.00
_cell.angle_beta   90.00
_cell.angle_gamma   90.00
#
_symmetry.space_group_name_H-M   'P 1'
#
loop_
_entity.id
_entity.type
_entity.pdbx_description
1 polymer ?
#
loop_
_entity_poly.entity_id
_entity_poly.type
_entity_poly.pdbx_seq_one_letter_code
_entity_poly.pdbx_strand_id
1 'polypeptide(L)'
;VQAAARIFFDKPASELDLEQSALLAGLPQAPSEYNPFLYPAAARERRNEVLAKMAELHYISAARAAATERAPLETRLGTFYSQRSEPFFFEYVREQLIHRYGAKTVEQGGLKVYTTIDLHKQSLARKAIAEVLDEPEDPASAIVTIDPHNGDIEAMAESESYEKSQYNLAADGHRQPGSTFKAIDLADALSRGIDPNSTYYLSHTIPVGELPGWNVPVKTFEGTSLNKSINLVQATLTSDNTVYAQLAADLGENTITEMAYKMGVKTHLSSFPAEALGGLTLGVTPLEMADVYATLADGGYRNSPIAISRVVFPDGRVDSDWGVPHRVKVLSEAVTAEETTILHENVESGTATKSAIDCPTAAKTGTTSELVDAWLDGYTPRYATVVWMGYPNKRVSMTDVHGEPQQGGYLPAEIWHDYMSTVTEGQPCIPFEEAKEPISYQPFFGHYASTGRSTQSSEYSQENLSKQEKKLGEKVKLPNTNSPGQGTGAGAGTGGGNGTGGGAGTGGGGGGGAGAGANPTTPESHANTPREPAPAAPGGGGGAANGNGGNTGGAGAGQ
;
A
#
# COMPACT_ATOMS: atom_id res chain seq x y z
N VAL A 1 24.67 -17.74 26.30
CA VAL A 1 25.97 -17.03 26.35
C VAL A 1 26.01 -15.93 25.30
N GLN A 2 25.74 -16.22 23.98
CA GLN A 2 25.85 -15.24 22.88
C GLN A 2 24.96 -14.00 23.12
N ALA A 3 23.70 -14.21 23.48
CA ALA A 3 22.77 -13.10 23.76
C ALA A 3 23.26 -12.25 24.94
N ALA A 4 23.69 -12.89 26.04
CA ALA A 4 24.23 -12.19 27.20
C ALA A 4 25.50 -11.39 26.86
N ALA A 5 26.39 -11.94 26.04
CA ALA A 5 27.60 -11.25 25.57
C ALA A 5 27.24 -9.97 24.79
N ARG A 6 26.25 -10.05 23.89
CA ARG A 6 25.72 -8.91 23.15
C ARG A 6 25.05 -7.87 24.05
N ILE A 7 24.28 -8.32 25.05
CA ILE A 7 23.55 -7.42 25.98
C ILE A 7 24.52 -6.71 26.94
N PHE A 8 25.41 -7.45 27.57
CA PHE A 8 26.23 -6.90 28.66
C PHE A 8 27.56 -6.30 28.19
N PHE A 9 28.05 -6.65 27.00
CA PHE A 9 29.38 -6.23 26.51
C PHE A 9 29.39 -5.72 25.07
N ASP A 10 28.24 -5.75 24.36
CA ASP A 10 28.12 -5.32 22.95
C ASP A 10 29.11 -6.01 22.00
N LYS A 11 29.44 -7.27 22.27
CA LYS A 11 30.34 -8.07 21.44
C LYS A 11 29.91 -9.54 21.35
N PRO A 12 30.36 -10.31 20.33
CA PRO A 12 30.05 -11.74 20.25
C PRO A 12 30.75 -12.51 21.37
N ALA A 13 30.17 -13.69 21.73
CA ALA A 13 30.72 -14.52 22.80
C ALA A 13 32.16 -15.00 22.52
N SER A 14 32.57 -15.10 21.25
CA SER A 14 33.94 -15.46 20.85
C SER A 14 35.00 -14.41 21.18
N GLU A 15 34.57 -13.16 21.47
CA GLU A 15 35.45 -12.04 21.77
C GLU A 15 35.47 -11.70 23.26
N LEU A 16 34.81 -12.51 24.10
CA LEU A 16 34.80 -12.31 25.55
C LEU A 16 36.17 -12.66 26.13
N ASP A 17 36.65 -11.77 26.99
CA ASP A 17 37.82 -12.03 27.84
C ASP A 17 37.47 -12.92 29.06
N LEU A 18 38.47 -13.19 29.91
CA LEU A 18 38.27 -14.01 31.10
C LEU A 18 37.31 -13.38 32.11
N GLU A 19 37.45 -12.07 32.32
CA GLU A 19 36.63 -11.26 33.23
C GLU A 19 35.15 -11.33 32.85
N GLN A 20 34.85 -11.12 31.57
CA GLN A 20 33.53 -11.13 30.99
C GLN A 20 32.92 -12.54 30.98
N SER A 21 33.73 -13.52 30.62
CA SER A 21 33.31 -14.93 30.62
C SER A 21 32.95 -15.41 32.03
N ALA A 22 33.78 -15.08 33.04
CA ALA A 22 33.50 -15.40 34.43
C ALA A 22 32.23 -14.71 34.98
N LEU A 23 31.99 -13.46 34.59
CA LEU A 23 30.76 -12.75 34.93
C LEU A 23 29.54 -13.49 34.36
N LEU A 24 29.53 -13.77 33.07
CA LEU A 24 28.41 -14.47 32.42
C LEU A 24 28.18 -15.87 32.99
N ALA A 25 29.23 -16.60 33.39
CA ALA A 25 29.10 -17.90 34.04
C ALA A 25 28.46 -17.80 35.42
N GLY A 26 28.60 -16.66 36.11
CA GLY A 26 28.00 -16.40 37.42
C GLY A 26 26.53 -16.04 37.39
N LEU A 27 26.02 -15.44 36.29
CA LEU A 27 24.67 -14.91 36.21
C LEU A 27 23.54 -15.94 36.32
N PRO A 28 23.64 -17.20 35.80
CA PRO A 28 22.52 -18.13 35.80
C PRO A 28 21.95 -18.48 37.18
N GLN A 29 22.71 -18.30 38.26
CA GLN A 29 22.26 -18.58 39.63
C GLN A 29 21.15 -17.62 40.06
N ALA A 30 21.29 -16.32 39.83
CA ALA A 30 20.31 -15.30 40.17
C ALA A 30 20.46 -14.11 39.21
N PRO A 31 19.95 -14.21 37.96
CA PRO A 31 20.23 -13.23 36.90
C PRO A 31 19.80 -11.81 37.24
N SER A 32 18.70 -11.66 37.99
CA SER A 32 18.19 -10.33 38.38
C SER A 32 19.05 -9.70 39.49
N GLU A 33 19.55 -10.49 40.45
CA GLU A 33 20.34 -10.01 41.59
C GLU A 33 21.78 -9.70 41.19
N TYR A 34 22.30 -10.38 40.17
CA TYR A 34 23.65 -10.19 39.66
C TYR A 34 23.72 -9.36 38.37
N ASN A 35 22.63 -8.64 38.02
CA ASN A 35 22.65 -7.76 36.87
C ASN A 35 23.73 -6.67 37.03
N PRO A 36 24.79 -6.62 36.18
CA PRO A 36 25.94 -5.73 36.41
C PRO A 36 25.61 -4.26 36.20
N PHE A 37 24.51 -3.91 35.51
CA PHE A 37 24.05 -2.53 35.37
C PHE A 37 23.28 -2.03 36.57
N LEU A 38 22.52 -2.91 37.24
CA LEU A 38 21.69 -2.58 38.38
C LEU A 38 22.44 -2.79 39.70
N TYR A 39 23.23 -3.87 39.81
CA TYR A 39 23.91 -4.31 41.03
C TYR A 39 25.36 -4.64 40.77
N PRO A 40 26.22 -3.64 40.36
CA PRO A 40 27.60 -3.88 39.92
C PRO A 40 28.48 -4.48 41.05
N ALA A 41 28.21 -4.17 42.33
CA ALA A 41 28.95 -4.76 43.44
C ALA A 41 28.69 -6.27 43.58
N ALA A 42 27.42 -6.68 43.59
CA ALA A 42 27.01 -8.10 43.66
C ALA A 42 27.48 -8.87 42.42
N ALA A 43 27.39 -8.28 41.23
CA ALA A 43 27.89 -8.86 39.99
C ALA A 43 29.41 -9.11 40.04
N ARG A 44 30.19 -8.17 40.60
CA ARG A 44 31.65 -8.30 40.79
C ARG A 44 31.98 -9.42 41.78
N GLU A 45 31.30 -9.45 42.92
CA GLU A 45 31.47 -10.50 43.92
C GLU A 45 31.20 -11.87 43.31
N ARG A 46 30.08 -12.02 42.62
CA ARG A 46 29.72 -13.27 41.94
C ARG A 46 30.73 -13.69 40.86
N ARG A 47 31.23 -12.74 40.04
CA ARG A 47 32.33 -13.00 39.10
C ARG A 47 33.57 -13.54 39.80
N ASN A 48 33.94 -12.93 40.94
CA ASN A 48 35.13 -13.32 41.71
C ASN A 48 35.00 -14.73 42.31
N GLU A 49 33.81 -15.12 42.79
CA GLU A 49 33.54 -16.49 43.18
C GLU A 49 33.78 -17.51 42.04
N VAL A 50 33.33 -17.17 40.81
CA VAL A 50 33.59 -18.02 39.63
C VAL A 50 35.07 -18.11 39.36
N LEU A 51 35.82 -17.01 39.41
CA LEU A 51 37.26 -16.96 39.20
C LEU A 51 38.02 -17.80 40.27
N ALA A 52 37.64 -17.68 41.53
CA ALA A 52 38.17 -18.49 42.62
C ALA A 52 37.95 -19.99 42.36
N LYS A 53 36.75 -20.35 41.93
CA LYS A 53 36.39 -21.75 41.59
C LYS A 53 37.17 -22.28 40.38
N MET A 54 37.40 -21.41 39.37
CA MET A 54 38.26 -21.77 38.21
C MET A 54 39.71 -22.02 38.64
N ALA A 55 40.22 -21.23 39.60
CA ALA A 55 41.58 -21.45 40.12
C ALA A 55 41.67 -22.73 40.96
N GLU A 56 40.70 -23.02 41.83
CA GLU A 56 40.58 -24.27 42.60
C GLU A 56 40.56 -25.50 41.69
N LEU A 57 39.83 -25.42 40.59
CA LEU A 57 39.73 -26.49 39.58
C LEU A 57 40.88 -26.51 38.57
N HIS A 58 41.91 -25.69 38.73
CA HIS A 58 43.08 -25.59 37.88
C HIS A 58 42.81 -25.19 36.41
N TYR A 59 41.65 -24.56 36.10
CA TYR A 59 41.38 -23.97 34.80
C TYR A 59 42.23 -22.73 34.52
N ILE A 60 42.56 -21.98 35.59
CA ILE A 60 43.46 -20.84 35.56
C ILE A 60 44.44 -20.90 36.75
N SER A 61 45.56 -20.18 36.70
CA SER A 61 46.44 -20.05 37.85
C SER A 61 45.86 -19.13 38.93
N ALA A 62 46.23 -19.37 40.20
CA ALA A 62 45.80 -18.48 41.32
C ALA A 62 46.27 -17.03 41.11
N ALA A 63 47.44 -16.83 40.52
CA ALA A 63 47.94 -15.49 40.20
C ALA A 63 47.10 -14.80 39.14
N ARG A 64 46.59 -15.54 38.12
CA ARG A 64 45.71 -15.00 37.11
C ARG A 64 44.31 -14.69 37.66
N ALA A 65 43.76 -15.56 38.52
CA ALA A 65 42.50 -15.30 39.22
C ALA A 65 42.59 -13.98 40.02
N ALA A 66 43.63 -13.83 40.88
CA ALA A 66 43.80 -12.64 41.71
C ALA A 66 44.04 -11.35 40.89
N ALA A 67 44.67 -11.45 39.73
CA ALA A 67 44.80 -10.29 38.83
C ALA A 67 43.45 -9.89 38.21
N THR A 68 42.67 -10.89 37.75
CA THR A 68 41.36 -10.69 37.11
C THR A 68 40.29 -10.21 38.11
N GLU A 69 40.32 -10.65 39.36
CA GLU A 69 39.44 -10.16 40.44
C GLU A 69 39.52 -8.65 40.71
N ARG A 70 40.70 -8.06 40.45
CA ARG A 70 40.93 -6.59 40.61
C ARG A 70 40.42 -5.81 39.41
N ALA A 71 40.23 -6.42 38.27
CA ALA A 71 39.76 -5.76 37.07
C ALA A 71 38.34 -5.21 37.21
N PRO A 72 38.01 -4.07 36.59
CA PRO A 72 36.64 -3.56 36.55
C PRO A 72 35.73 -4.52 35.76
N LEU A 73 34.40 -4.33 35.85
CA LEU A 73 33.45 -5.18 35.11
C LEU A 73 33.43 -4.91 33.60
N GLU A 74 33.90 -3.76 33.15
CA GLU A 74 33.96 -3.30 31.73
C GLU A 74 32.68 -3.61 30.95
N THR A 75 31.51 -3.37 31.58
CA THR A 75 30.21 -3.61 30.95
C THR A 75 29.88 -2.47 29.99
N ARG A 76 29.31 -2.84 28.85
CA ARG A 76 28.74 -1.94 27.86
C ARG A 76 27.38 -2.46 27.44
N LEU A 77 26.34 -1.65 27.65
CA LEU A 77 24.99 -2.03 27.23
C LEU A 77 24.94 -2.13 25.70
N GLY A 78 24.74 -3.35 25.22
CA GLY A 78 24.59 -3.60 23.79
C GLY A 78 23.17 -3.32 23.33
N THR A 79 23.07 -2.70 22.18
CA THR A 79 21.78 -2.36 21.53
C THR A 79 21.34 -3.39 20.50
N PHE A 80 22.15 -4.43 20.23
CA PHE A 80 21.92 -5.41 19.18
C PHE A 80 20.50 -6.04 19.19
N TYR A 81 19.93 -6.28 20.37
CA TYR A 81 18.57 -6.83 20.51
C TYR A 81 17.50 -5.80 20.81
N SER A 82 17.87 -4.55 21.10
CA SER A 82 16.94 -3.46 21.39
C SER A 82 16.85 -2.43 20.29
N GLN A 83 17.86 -2.36 19.43
CA GLN A 83 17.85 -1.47 18.28
C GLN A 83 17.00 -2.11 17.17
N ARG A 84 15.90 -1.48 16.85
CA ARG A 84 15.08 -1.80 15.70
C ARG A 84 15.53 -0.92 14.54
N SER A 85 16.23 -1.51 13.58
CA SER A 85 16.40 -0.88 12.29
C SER A 85 15.09 -1.01 11.53
N GLU A 86 14.68 0.02 10.79
CA GLU A 86 13.46 0.03 10.00
C GLU A 86 12.21 -0.36 10.80
N PRO A 87 11.84 0.41 11.85
CA PRO A 87 10.84 -0.02 12.83
C PRO A 87 9.44 -0.25 12.23
N PHE A 88 9.03 0.51 11.21
CA PHE A 88 7.75 0.29 10.53
C PHE A 88 7.72 -1.04 9.79
N PHE A 89 8.75 -1.33 9.01
CA PHE A 89 8.86 -2.62 8.33
C PHE A 89 9.00 -3.77 9.33
N PHE A 90 9.73 -3.56 10.43
CA PHE A 90 9.86 -4.55 11.50
C PHE A 90 8.50 -4.92 12.10
N GLU A 91 7.65 -3.92 12.43
CA GLU A 91 6.31 -4.20 12.98
C GLU A 91 5.40 -4.86 11.93
N TYR A 92 5.46 -4.44 10.67
CA TYR A 92 4.73 -5.10 9.58
C TYR A 92 5.09 -6.60 9.48
N VAL A 93 6.37 -6.95 9.55
CA VAL A 93 6.85 -8.34 9.59
C VAL A 93 6.40 -9.04 10.87
N ARG A 94 6.51 -8.37 12.03
CA ARG A 94 6.12 -8.94 13.34
C ARG A 94 4.65 -9.32 13.38
N GLU A 95 3.77 -8.50 12.85
CA GLU A 95 2.33 -8.77 12.80
C GLU A 95 2.01 -10.01 11.95
N GLN A 96 2.63 -10.16 10.80
CA GLN A 96 2.49 -11.36 9.96
C GLN A 96 2.95 -12.62 10.70
N LEU A 97 4.09 -12.55 11.40
CA LEU A 97 4.60 -13.66 12.19
C LEU A 97 3.66 -14.02 13.35
N ILE A 98 3.11 -13.02 14.05
CA ILE A 98 2.13 -13.22 15.14
C ILE A 98 0.87 -13.89 14.60
N HIS A 99 0.38 -13.46 13.46
CA HIS A 99 -0.78 -14.06 12.81
C HIS A 99 -0.54 -15.56 12.49
N ARG A 100 0.66 -15.93 12.03
CA ARG A 100 0.99 -17.30 11.64
C ARG A 100 1.39 -18.19 12.82
N TYR A 101 2.18 -17.68 13.77
CA TYR A 101 2.80 -18.51 14.83
C TYR A 101 2.30 -18.18 16.24
N GLY A 102 1.54 -17.10 16.42
CA GLY A 102 1.09 -16.59 17.71
C GLY A 102 2.16 -15.76 18.42
N ALA A 103 1.72 -14.79 19.24
CA ALA A 103 2.59 -13.82 19.93
C ALA A 103 3.68 -14.49 20.79
N LYS A 104 3.34 -15.53 21.55
CA LYS A 104 4.30 -16.24 22.41
C LYS A 104 5.48 -16.83 21.62
N THR A 105 5.22 -17.43 20.45
CA THR A 105 6.26 -18.00 19.60
C THR A 105 7.16 -16.91 19.04
N VAL A 106 6.58 -15.80 18.63
CA VAL A 106 7.34 -14.68 18.03
C VAL A 106 8.22 -13.99 19.09
N GLU A 107 7.68 -13.71 20.27
CA GLU A 107 8.36 -12.94 21.31
C GLU A 107 9.36 -13.76 22.13
N GLN A 108 9.11 -15.05 22.31
CA GLN A 108 9.88 -15.93 23.19
C GLN A 108 10.52 -17.12 22.48
N GLY A 109 10.15 -17.36 21.23
CA GLY A 109 10.54 -18.56 20.48
C GLY A 109 11.94 -18.51 19.87
N GLY A 110 12.64 -17.38 19.92
CA GLY A 110 14.00 -17.25 19.39
C GLY A 110 14.09 -17.48 17.88
N LEU A 111 13.10 -17.04 17.14
CA LEU A 111 13.05 -17.13 15.68
C LEU A 111 14.15 -16.29 15.02
N LYS A 112 14.71 -16.81 13.93
CA LYS A 112 15.51 -16.02 12.99
C LYS A 112 14.68 -15.80 11.74
N VAL A 113 14.32 -14.55 11.48
CA VAL A 113 13.50 -14.14 10.35
C VAL A 113 14.38 -13.51 9.29
N TYR A 114 14.29 -14.02 8.09
CA TYR A 114 14.95 -13.46 6.92
C TYR A 114 13.89 -12.73 6.11
N THR A 115 14.13 -11.47 5.85
CA THR A 115 13.21 -10.58 5.16
C THR A 115 13.68 -10.28 3.74
N THR A 116 12.80 -9.67 2.94
CA THR A 116 13.08 -9.30 1.55
C THR A 116 13.65 -7.89 1.43
N ILE A 117 13.54 -7.07 2.49
CA ILE A 117 13.94 -5.66 2.45
C ILE A 117 15.43 -5.48 2.11
N ASP A 118 15.70 -4.60 1.18
CA ASP A 118 17.04 -4.13 0.85
C ASP A 118 17.35 -2.85 1.64
N LEU A 119 18.26 -2.94 2.62
CA LEU A 119 18.59 -1.82 3.49
C LEU A 119 19.23 -0.65 2.73
N HIS A 120 19.84 -0.88 1.59
CA HIS A 120 20.39 0.18 0.75
C HIS A 120 19.27 0.94 0.07
N LYS A 121 18.34 0.25 -0.61
CA LYS A 121 17.14 0.86 -1.22
C LYS A 121 16.29 1.56 -0.17
N GLN A 122 16.12 0.95 1.00
CA GLN A 122 15.41 1.56 2.13
C GLN A 122 16.05 2.88 2.57
N SER A 123 17.38 2.93 2.63
CA SER A 123 18.12 4.15 2.97
C SER A 123 17.99 5.22 1.88
N LEU A 124 18.04 4.81 0.61
CA LEU A 124 17.86 5.71 -0.53
C LEU A 124 16.43 6.30 -0.56
N ALA A 125 15.42 5.49 -0.27
CA ALA A 125 14.03 5.95 -0.19
C ALA A 125 13.84 7.03 0.88
N ARG A 126 14.35 6.80 2.10
CA ARG A 126 14.30 7.85 3.14
C ARG A 126 15.09 9.10 2.79
N LYS A 127 16.23 8.92 2.11
CA LYS A 127 17.05 10.04 1.66
C LYS A 127 16.31 10.88 0.64
N ALA A 128 15.71 10.27 -0.38
CA ALA A 128 14.93 10.98 -1.40
C ALA A 128 13.77 11.77 -0.80
N ILE A 129 13.02 11.17 0.16
CA ILE A 129 11.98 11.89 0.88
C ILE A 129 12.57 13.12 1.62
N ALA A 130 13.64 12.91 2.40
CA ALA A 130 14.21 13.95 3.25
C ALA A 130 14.91 15.08 2.46
N GLU A 131 15.38 14.82 1.25
CA GLU A 131 15.99 15.84 0.39
C GLU A 131 14.97 16.73 -0.30
N VAL A 132 13.76 16.21 -0.56
CA VAL A 132 12.67 16.95 -1.20
C VAL A 132 11.74 17.59 -0.17
N LEU A 133 11.48 16.90 0.95
CA LEU A 133 10.64 17.40 2.05
C LEU A 133 11.56 17.76 3.22
N ASP A 134 12.19 18.91 3.15
CA ASP A 134 13.23 19.36 4.08
C ASP A 134 12.76 20.45 5.06
N GLU A 135 11.49 20.88 4.96
CA GLU A 135 10.89 21.86 5.86
C GLU A 135 10.08 21.20 6.99
N PRO A 136 10.06 21.77 8.21
CA PRO A 136 9.39 21.18 9.38
C PRO A 136 7.86 20.97 9.22
N GLU A 137 7.21 21.77 8.40
CA GLU A 137 5.75 21.76 8.17
C GLU A 137 5.36 20.97 6.94
N ASP A 138 6.31 20.33 6.28
CA ASP A 138 6.07 19.53 5.10
C ASP A 138 5.09 18.39 5.36
N PRO A 139 4.32 17.98 4.34
CA PRO A 139 3.51 16.78 4.40
C PRO A 139 4.40 15.54 4.61
N ALA A 140 3.80 14.50 5.16
CA ALA A 140 4.45 13.20 5.20
C ALA A 140 4.48 12.55 3.81
N SER A 141 5.44 11.65 3.60
CA SER A 141 5.52 10.82 2.40
C SER A 141 5.84 9.38 2.75
N ALA A 142 5.37 8.47 1.91
CA ALA A 142 5.68 7.04 2.00
C ALA A 142 6.09 6.51 0.62
N ILE A 143 7.12 5.64 0.61
CA ILE A 143 7.60 4.93 -0.58
C ILE A 143 7.49 3.44 -0.35
N VAL A 144 6.93 2.73 -1.34
CA VAL A 144 6.96 1.27 -1.41
C VAL A 144 7.57 0.85 -2.73
N THR A 145 8.55 -0.06 -2.69
CA THR A 145 9.16 -0.66 -3.88
C THR A 145 9.04 -2.17 -3.81
N ILE A 146 8.54 -2.76 -4.89
CA ILE A 146 8.36 -4.21 -5.06
C ILE A 146 9.15 -4.66 -6.28
N ASP A 147 9.85 -5.81 -6.15
CA ASP A 147 10.32 -6.58 -7.30
C ASP A 147 9.11 -7.28 -7.95
N PRO A 148 8.69 -6.88 -9.16
CA PRO A 148 7.47 -7.39 -9.78
C PRO A 148 7.54 -8.89 -10.11
N HIS A 149 8.74 -9.45 -10.30
CA HIS A 149 8.92 -10.83 -10.76
C HIS A 149 8.74 -11.88 -9.66
N ASN A 150 8.88 -11.48 -8.38
CA ASN A 150 8.76 -12.39 -7.24
C ASN A 150 7.86 -11.87 -6.11
N GLY A 151 7.52 -10.57 -6.11
CA GLY A 151 6.71 -9.92 -5.09
C GLY A 151 7.50 -9.42 -3.88
N ASP A 152 8.83 -9.52 -3.87
CA ASP A 152 9.65 -9.08 -2.74
C ASP A 152 9.50 -7.57 -2.48
N ILE A 153 9.12 -7.21 -1.25
CA ILE A 153 9.13 -5.82 -0.80
C ILE A 153 10.58 -5.45 -0.53
N GLU A 154 11.15 -4.62 -1.38
CA GLU A 154 12.54 -4.22 -1.29
C GLU A 154 12.76 -2.89 -0.55
N ALA A 155 11.75 -2.01 -0.55
CA ALA A 155 11.72 -0.82 0.28
C ALA A 155 10.29 -0.56 0.78
N MET A 156 10.19 -0.09 2.03
CA MET A 156 8.97 0.39 2.67
C MET A 156 9.38 1.50 3.63
N ALA A 157 9.46 2.71 3.12
CA ALA A 157 10.01 3.86 3.83
C ALA A 157 8.95 4.95 3.99
N GLU A 158 9.07 5.72 5.04
CA GLU A 158 8.23 6.88 5.31
C GLU A 158 9.01 8.00 5.99
N SER A 159 8.50 9.24 5.87
CA SER A 159 9.11 10.44 6.45
C SER A 159 8.86 10.57 7.94
N GLU A 160 7.75 10.04 8.47
CA GLU A 160 7.44 10.12 9.89
C GLU A 160 8.44 9.32 10.73
N SER A 161 8.81 9.86 11.89
CA SER A 161 9.62 9.11 12.82
C SER A 161 8.76 8.16 13.65
N TYR A 162 9.22 6.94 13.85
CA TYR A 162 8.53 5.92 14.63
C TYR A 162 8.28 6.33 16.09
N GLU A 163 9.10 7.26 16.62
CA GLU A 163 8.93 7.82 17.96
C GLU A 163 7.73 8.77 18.04
N LYS A 164 7.42 9.49 16.96
CA LYS A 164 6.25 10.38 16.88
C LYS A 164 4.96 9.63 16.58
N SER A 165 5.02 8.69 15.65
CA SER A 165 3.88 7.87 15.22
C SER A 165 4.34 6.45 14.96
N GLN A 166 3.59 5.45 15.45
CA GLN A 166 3.83 4.04 15.16
C GLN A 166 2.88 3.51 14.06
N TYR A 167 2.13 4.41 13.44
CA TYR A 167 1.21 4.09 12.36
C TYR A 167 1.98 3.98 11.05
N ASN A 168 1.96 2.80 10.43
CA ASN A 168 2.66 2.52 9.18
C ASN A 168 1.89 3.09 7.99
N LEU A 169 2.31 4.25 7.49
CA LEU A 169 1.66 4.93 6.37
C LEU A 169 1.72 4.09 5.09
N ALA A 170 2.79 3.34 4.89
CA ALA A 170 2.99 2.54 3.69
C ALA A 170 2.09 1.30 3.63
N ALA A 171 1.83 0.64 4.78
CA ALA A 171 1.07 -0.61 4.84
C ALA A 171 -0.37 -0.45 5.35
N ASP A 172 -0.63 0.54 6.23
CA ASP A 172 -1.92 0.73 6.92
C ASP A 172 -2.59 2.07 6.56
N GLY A 173 -1.84 2.98 5.93
CA GLY A 173 -2.30 4.30 5.55
C GLY A 173 -3.29 4.27 4.38
N HIS A 174 -4.59 4.14 4.67
CA HIS A 174 -5.63 4.19 3.65
C HIS A 174 -5.84 5.62 3.15
N ARG A 175 -5.49 5.85 1.88
CA ARG A 175 -5.49 7.15 1.23
C ARG A 175 -6.26 7.11 -0.08
N GLN A 176 -6.79 8.26 -0.50
CA GLN A 176 -7.44 8.35 -1.80
C GLN A 176 -6.41 8.33 -2.92
N PRO A 177 -6.40 7.31 -3.81
CA PRO A 177 -5.40 7.20 -4.87
C PRO A 177 -5.59 8.27 -5.97
N GLY A 178 -6.78 8.84 -6.06
CA GLY A 178 -7.08 9.77 -7.14
C GLY A 178 -6.82 9.11 -8.51
N SER A 179 -6.26 9.89 -9.42
CA SER A 179 -6.08 9.46 -10.81
C SER A 179 -5.07 8.32 -11.05
N THR A 180 -4.33 7.84 -10.04
CA THR A 180 -3.53 6.61 -10.23
C THR A 180 -4.43 5.37 -10.39
N PHE A 181 -5.66 5.43 -9.89
CA PHE A 181 -6.65 4.36 -10.05
C PHE A 181 -7.11 4.17 -11.51
N LYS A 182 -6.96 5.20 -12.35
CA LYS A 182 -7.30 5.14 -13.79
C LYS A 182 -6.49 4.09 -14.58
N ALA A 183 -5.34 3.67 -14.08
CA ALA A 183 -4.61 2.54 -14.67
C ALA A 183 -5.46 1.26 -14.60
N ILE A 184 -6.21 1.05 -13.52
CA ILE A 184 -7.10 -0.10 -13.39
C ILE A 184 -8.27 -0.04 -14.39
N ASP A 185 -8.84 1.16 -14.60
CA ASP A 185 -9.90 1.36 -15.59
C ASP A 185 -9.39 1.10 -17.02
N LEU A 186 -8.18 1.56 -17.30
CA LEU A 186 -7.53 1.34 -18.61
C LEU A 186 -7.24 -0.14 -18.84
N ALA A 187 -6.73 -0.85 -17.83
CA ALA A 187 -6.52 -2.30 -17.86
C ALA A 187 -7.83 -3.06 -18.14
N ASP A 188 -8.95 -2.67 -17.52
CA ASP A 188 -10.26 -3.28 -17.77
C ASP A 188 -10.73 -3.00 -19.20
N ALA A 189 -10.61 -1.76 -19.68
CA ALA A 189 -10.96 -1.38 -21.05
C ALA A 189 -10.15 -2.17 -22.10
N LEU A 190 -8.84 -2.23 -21.95
CA LEU A 190 -7.94 -2.97 -22.83
C LEU A 190 -8.21 -4.48 -22.80
N SER A 191 -8.52 -5.03 -21.62
CA SER A 191 -8.87 -6.46 -21.46
C SER A 191 -10.15 -6.85 -22.21
N ARG A 192 -11.04 -5.90 -22.45
CA ARG A 192 -12.24 -6.07 -23.26
C ARG A 192 -12.01 -5.83 -24.76
N GLY A 193 -10.77 -5.54 -25.15
CA GLY A 193 -10.39 -5.24 -26.52
C GLY A 193 -10.86 -3.86 -27.00
N ILE A 194 -11.06 -2.91 -26.09
CA ILE A 194 -11.35 -1.52 -26.44
C ILE A 194 -10.08 -0.88 -26.95
N ASP A 195 -10.09 -0.36 -28.19
CA ASP A 195 -8.95 0.31 -28.79
C ASP A 195 -8.79 1.73 -28.23
N PRO A 196 -7.72 2.03 -27.50
CA PRO A 196 -7.53 3.32 -26.85
C PRO A 196 -7.26 4.45 -27.85
N ASN A 197 -6.80 4.13 -29.06
CA ASN A 197 -6.47 5.09 -30.10
C ASN A 197 -7.70 5.53 -30.89
N SER A 198 -8.71 4.66 -31.04
CA SER A 198 -9.90 4.92 -31.85
C SER A 198 -11.20 5.10 -31.03
N THR A 199 -11.14 4.95 -29.70
CA THR A 199 -12.26 5.19 -28.79
C THR A 199 -12.15 6.61 -28.21
N TYR A 200 -13.13 7.43 -28.55
CA TYR A 200 -13.16 8.86 -28.19
C TYR A 200 -14.31 9.15 -27.24
N TYR A 201 -14.08 10.10 -26.33
CA TYR A 201 -15.06 10.69 -25.44
C TYR A 201 -14.98 12.21 -25.50
N LEU A 202 -16.08 12.89 -25.26
CA LEU A 202 -16.09 14.34 -25.18
C LEU A 202 -15.51 14.79 -23.83
N SER A 203 -14.35 15.46 -23.86
CA SER A 203 -13.79 16.14 -22.69
C SER A 203 -14.58 17.43 -22.43
N HIS A 204 -15.48 17.43 -21.47
CA HIS A 204 -16.28 18.59 -21.08
C HIS A 204 -16.71 18.49 -19.61
N THR A 205 -17.05 19.60 -18.99
CA THR A 205 -17.68 19.57 -17.67
C THR A 205 -19.01 18.84 -17.76
N ILE A 206 -19.19 17.75 -17.04
CA ILE A 206 -20.40 16.92 -17.03
C ILE A 206 -21.28 17.40 -15.88
N PRO A 207 -22.47 17.97 -16.15
CA PRO A 207 -23.41 18.39 -15.14
C PRO A 207 -23.97 17.22 -14.31
N VAL A 208 -24.49 17.53 -13.13
CA VAL A 208 -25.23 16.56 -12.32
C VAL A 208 -26.40 16.00 -13.11
N GLY A 209 -26.54 14.67 -13.11
CA GLY A 209 -27.64 13.95 -13.77
C GLY A 209 -27.36 13.51 -15.20
N GLU A 210 -26.26 13.90 -15.82
CA GLU A 210 -25.84 13.38 -17.14
C GLU A 210 -25.18 12.00 -17.05
N LEU A 211 -24.45 11.73 -15.96
CA LEU A 211 -23.90 10.39 -15.68
C LEU A 211 -24.64 9.77 -14.50
N PRO A 212 -25.01 8.48 -14.60
CA PRO A 212 -25.65 7.75 -13.49
C PRO A 212 -24.76 7.76 -12.24
N GLY A 213 -25.39 7.92 -11.07
CA GLY A 213 -24.69 7.83 -9.78
C GLY A 213 -23.84 9.04 -9.40
N TRP A 214 -23.64 10.03 -10.29
CA TRP A 214 -22.90 11.25 -9.98
C TRP A 214 -23.81 12.34 -9.41
N ASN A 215 -23.59 12.68 -8.13
CA ASN A 215 -24.35 13.71 -7.41
C ASN A 215 -23.66 15.08 -7.41
N VAL A 216 -22.49 15.18 -8.03
CA VAL A 216 -21.71 16.41 -8.22
C VAL A 216 -21.26 16.49 -9.67
N PRO A 217 -21.01 17.70 -10.21
CA PRO A 217 -20.48 17.84 -11.56
C PRO A 217 -19.09 17.20 -11.68
N VAL A 218 -18.83 16.44 -12.76
CA VAL A 218 -17.49 15.93 -13.06
C VAL A 218 -16.73 16.97 -13.85
N LYS A 219 -15.55 17.35 -13.37
CA LYS A 219 -14.68 18.32 -13.98
C LYS A 219 -13.27 17.76 -14.12
N THR A 220 -12.49 18.26 -15.07
CA THR A 220 -11.05 18.10 -15.06
C THR A 220 -10.45 18.74 -13.81
N PHE A 221 -9.26 18.34 -13.43
CA PHE A 221 -8.61 18.80 -12.20
C PHE A 221 -8.56 20.34 -12.10
N GLU A 222 -8.17 21.03 -13.16
CA GLU A 222 -8.07 22.49 -13.22
C GLU A 222 -9.41 23.18 -13.55
N GLY A 223 -10.50 22.41 -13.66
CA GLY A 223 -11.80 22.94 -14.06
C GLY A 223 -11.90 23.35 -15.52
N THR A 224 -10.86 23.13 -16.29
CA THR A 224 -10.74 23.44 -17.72
C THR A 224 -10.88 22.17 -18.54
N SER A 225 -12.08 21.91 -19.05
CA SER A 225 -12.26 20.84 -20.04
C SER A 225 -11.73 21.29 -21.39
N LEU A 226 -11.23 20.32 -22.18
CA LEU A 226 -10.71 20.61 -23.52
C LEU A 226 -11.82 20.99 -24.51
N ASN A 227 -13.10 20.75 -24.17
CA ASN A 227 -14.29 20.97 -25.01
C ASN A 227 -14.15 20.37 -26.42
N LYS A 228 -13.50 19.21 -26.50
CA LYS A 228 -13.32 18.43 -27.72
C LYS A 228 -13.32 16.95 -27.43
N SER A 229 -13.60 16.14 -28.42
CA SER A 229 -13.42 14.68 -28.31
C SER A 229 -11.95 14.33 -28.32
N ILE A 230 -11.53 13.54 -27.35
CA ILE A 230 -10.18 12.98 -27.20
C ILE A 230 -10.26 11.47 -27.04
N ASN A 231 -9.24 10.77 -27.51
CA ASN A 231 -9.16 9.33 -27.31
C ASN A 231 -8.65 8.96 -25.92
N LEU A 232 -8.65 7.66 -25.58
CA LEU A 232 -8.24 7.21 -24.25
C LEU A 232 -6.75 7.45 -23.97
N VAL A 233 -5.89 7.41 -25.00
CA VAL A 233 -4.47 7.76 -24.86
C VAL A 233 -4.35 9.21 -24.37
N GLN A 234 -4.92 10.16 -25.13
CA GLN A 234 -4.90 11.58 -24.75
C GLN A 234 -5.52 11.84 -23.38
N ALA A 235 -6.61 11.12 -23.05
CA ALA A 235 -7.27 11.22 -21.75
C ALA A 235 -6.37 10.73 -20.60
N THR A 236 -5.53 9.72 -20.85
CA THR A 236 -4.56 9.21 -19.87
C THR A 236 -3.43 10.21 -19.66
N LEU A 237 -2.86 10.76 -20.75
CA LEU A 237 -1.77 11.73 -20.72
C LEU A 237 -2.16 13.05 -20.04
N THR A 238 -3.41 13.49 -20.22
CA THR A 238 -3.96 14.69 -19.56
C THR A 238 -4.66 14.37 -18.23
N SER A 239 -4.74 13.10 -17.87
CA SER A 239 -5.47 12.63 -16.69
C SER A 239 -6.91 13.13 -16.62
N ASP A 240 -7.63 13.14 -17.75
CA ASP A 240 -8.98 13.72 -17.87
C ASP A 240 -10.02 12.94 -17.08
N ASN A 241 -10.59 13.56 -16.03
CA ASN A 241 -11.60 12.95 -15.20
C ASN A 241 -12.92 12.72 -15.95
N THR A 242 -13.26 13.63 -16.88
CA THR A 242 -14.56 13.60 -17.55
C THR A 242 -14.63 12.45 -18.55
N VAL A 243 -13.52 12.14 -19.21
CA VAL A 243 -13.42 10.99 -20.09
C VAL A 243 -13.45 9.67 -19.31
N TYR A 244 -12.68 9.57 -18.22
CA TYR A 244 -12.66 8.35 -17.41
C TYR A 244 -13.99 8.09 -16.69
N ALA A 245 -14.70 9.12 -16.26
CA ALA A 245 -16.05 8.94 -15.71
C ALA A 245 -17.05 8.41 -16.74
N GLN A 246 -16.95 8.85 -18.00
CA GLN A 246 -17.76 8.31 -19.09
C GLN A 246 -17.35 6.88 -19.46
N LEU A 247 -16.06 6.59 -19.52
CA LEU A 247 -15.53 5.25 -19.74
C LEU A 247 -16.04 4.29 -18.64
N ALA A 248 -15.94 4.68 -17.38
CA ALA A 248 -16.41 3.87 -16.27
C ALA A 248 -17.92 3.59 -16.34
N ALA A 249 -18.72 4.59 -16.74
CA ALA A 249 -20.16 4.41 -16.95
C ALA A 249 -20.46 3.41 -18.09
N ASP A 250 -19.62 3.38 -19.13
CA ASP A 250 -19.73 2.43 -20.24
C ASP A 250 -19.20 1.02 -19.88
N LEU A 251 -18.18 0.90 -19.05
CA LEU A 251 -17.61 -0.37 -18.58
C LEU A 251 -18.48 -1.05 -17.51
N GLY A 252 -19.04 -0.24 -16.61
CA GLY A 252 -19.79 -0.66 -15.43
C GLY A 252 -18.89 -0.72 -14.17
N GLU A 253 -19.37 -0.14 -13.10
CA GLU A 253 -18.64 0.08 -11.85
C GLU A 253 -18.10 -1.21 -11.21
N ASN A 254 -18.90 -2.28 -11.22
CA ASN A 254 -18.52 -3.57 -10.62
C ASN A 254 -17.29 -4.19 -11.30
N THR A 255 -17.08 -3.94 -12.58
CA THR A 255 -15.97 -4.57 -13.33
C THR A 255 -14.64 -3.91 -13.01
N ILE A 256 -14.64 -2.60 -12.79
CA ILE A 256 -13.47 -1.84 -12.32
C ILE A 256 -13.07 -2.33 -10.92
N THR A 257 -14.04 -2.47 -10.01
CA THR A 257 -13.85 -3.05 -8.68
C THR A 257 -13.26 -4.46 -8.74
N GLU A 258 -13.79 -5.33 -9.62
CA GLU A 258 -13.27 -6.68 -9.82
C GLU A 258 -11.84 -6.67 -10.37
N MET A 259 -11.53 -5.75 -11.30
CA MET A 259 -10.19 -5.59 -11.84
C MET A 259 -9.22 -5.12 -10.77
N ALA A 260 -9.60 -4.15 -9.94
CA ALA A 260 -8.81 -3.66 -8.81
C ALA A 260 -8.42 -4.79 -7.86
N TYR A 261 -9.37 -5.66 -7.48
CA TYR A 261 -9.08 -6.82 -6.63
C TYR A 261 -8.13 -7.82 -7.30
N LYS A 262 -8.31 -8.10 -8.58
CA LYS A 262 -7.41 -8.99 -9.32
C LYS A 262 -5.99 -8.44 -9.37
N MET A 263 -5.84 -7.13 -9.56
CA MET A 263 -4.54 -6.48 -9.66
C MET A 263 -3.84 -6.26 -8.31
N GLY A 264 -4.53 -6.34 -7.16
CA GLY A 264 -3.85 -6.29 -5.87
C GLY A 264 -4.53 -5.54 -4.74
N VAL A 265 -5.56 -4.76 -5.02
CA VAL A 265 -6.34 -4.07 -3.99
C VAL A 265 -7.01 -5.10 -3.08
N LYS A 266 -6.90 -4.92 -1.78
CA LYS A 266 -7.51 -5.76 -0.74
C LYS A 266 -8.56 -5.00 0.07
N THR A 267 -8.40 -3.68 0.13
CA THR A 267 -9.36 -2.78 0.77
C THR A 267 -10.73 -2.92 0.13
N HIS A 268 -11.77 -2.95 0.97
CA HIS A 268 -13.14 -3.06 0.48
C HIS A 268 -13.52 -1.86 -0.38
N LEU A 269 -13.93 -2.12 -1.61
CA LEU A 269 -14.46 -1.17 -2.57
C LEU A 269 -15.99 -1.29 -2.60
N SER A 270 -16.67 -0.17 -2.77
CA SER A 270 -18.14 -0.08 -2.69
C SER A 270 -18.82 -0.07 -4.06
N SER A 271 -18.03 -0.11 -5.13
CA SER A 271 -18.49 -0.01 -6.53
C SER A 271 -19.32 1.26 -6.81
N PHE A 272 -18.86 2.41 -6.30
CA PHE A 272 -19.44 3.71 -6.63
C PHE A 272 -18.77 4.29 -7.90
N PRO A 273 -19.50 5.09 -8.71
CA PRO A 273 -18.91 5.71 -9.90
C PRO A 273 -17.63 6.51 -9.64
N ALA A 274 -17.51 7.15 -8.48
CA ALA A 274 -16.33 7.93 -8.10
C ALA A 274 -15.07 7.08 -7.95
N GLU A 275 -15.18 5.76 -7.74
CA GLU A 275 -14.04 4.85 -7.59
C GLU A 275 -13.18 4.80 -8.86
N ALA A 276 -13.78 4.94 -10.04
CA ALA A 276 -13.04 5.06 -11.30
C ALA A 276 -12.07 6.27 -11.33
N LEU A 277 -12.32 7.28 -10.54
CA LEU A 277 -11.43 8.44 -10.38
C LEU A 277 -10.60 8.37 -9.09
N GLY A 278 -10.60 7.22 -8.41
CA GLY A 278 -9.93 7.01 -7.13
C GLY A 278 -10.60 7.69 -5.94
N GLY A 279 -11.89 8.01 -6.05
CA GLY A 279 -12.73 8.50 -4.95
C GLY A 279 -13.31 7.34 -4.16
N LEU A 280 -12.53 6.72 -3.29
CA LEU A 280 -12.88 5.50 -2.57
C LEU A 280 -13.51 5.79 -1.21
N THR A 281 -14.30 4.86 -0.68
CA THR A 281 -14.91 5.01 0.65
C THR A 281 -13.84 5.03 1.76
N LEU A 282 -12.87 4.11 1.72
CA LEU A 282 -11.80 3.99 2.71
C LEU A 282 -10.44 4.47 2.19
N GLY A 283 -10.25 4.49 0.88
CA GLY A 283 -8.92 4.65 0.27
C GLY A 283 -8.18 3.31 0.16
N VAL A 284 -6.96 3.37 -0.35
CA VAL A 284 -6.04 2.23 -0.49
C VAL A 284 -4.70 2.56 0.15
N THR A 285 -3.89 1.54 0.43
CA THR A 285 -2.55 1.76 0.97
C THR A 285 -1.51 1.91 -0.16
N PRO A 286 -0.38 2.59 0.09
CA PRO A 286 0.74 2.61 -0.85
C PRO A 286 1.22 1.20 -1.26
N LEU A 287 1.18 0.24 -0.34
CA LEU A 287 1.52 -1.15 -0.62
C LEU A 287 0.54 -1.81 -1.60
N GLU A 288 -0.76 -1.55 -1.48
CA GLU A 288 -1.76 -2.07 -2.42
C GLU A 288 -1.56 -1.48 -3.82
N MET A 289 -1.29 -0.18 -3.92
CA MET A 289 -1.00 0.44 -5.22
C MET A 289 0.32 -0.07 -5.80
N ALA A 290 1.34 -0.34 -4.98
CA ALA A 290 2.58 -0.96 -5.44
C ALA A 290 2.34 -2.38 -6.01
N ASP A 291 1.44 -3.19 -5.41
CA ASP A 291 1.02 -4.51 -5.93
C ASP A 291 0.30 -4.39 -7.28
N VAL A 292 -0.58 -3.36 -7.42
CA VAL A 292 -1.25 -3.05 -8.70
C VAL A 292 -0.25 -2.74 -9.80
N TYR A 293 0.70 -1.82 -9.55
CA TYR A 293 1.68 -1.42 -10.55
C TYR A 293 2.76 -2.48 -10.79
N ALA A 294 3.07 -3.33 -9.80
CA ALA A 294 3.90 -4.52 -9.97
C ALA A 294 3.25 -5.54 -10.92
N THR A 295 1.92 -5.66 -10.89
CA THR A 295 1.18 -6.51 -11.84
C THR A 295 1.35 -6.03 -13.28
N LEU A 296 1.35 -4.72 -13.53
CA LEU A 296 1.65 -4.16 -14.86
C LEU A 296 3.12 -4.38 -15.25
N ALA A 297 4.04 -4.17 -14.32
CA ALA A 297 5.47 -4.33 -14.57
C ALA A 297 5.89 -5.78 -14.91
N ASP A 298 5.20 -6.81 -14.38
CA ASP A 298 5.46 -8.24 -14.67
C ASP A 298 4.57 -8.79 -15.81
N GLY A 299 4.21 -7.95 -16.79
CA GLY A 299 3.47 -8.39 -17.98
C GLY A 299 2.09 -9.00 -17.68
N GLY A 300 1.43 -8.51 -16.63
CA GLY A 300 0.10 -8.94 -16.21
C GLY A 300 0.07 -10.13 -15.26
N TYR A 301 1.21 -10.52 -14.74
CA TYR A 301 1.29 -11.48 -13.65
C TYR A 301 1.37 -10.74 -12.31
N ARG A 302 0.52 -11.10 -11.40
CA ARG A 302 0.56 -10.62 -10.04
C ARG A 302 1.32 -11.59 -9.15
N ASN A 303 2.34 -11.09 -8.46
CA ASN A 303 3.02 -11.74 -7.36
C ASN A 303 2.63 -11.03 -6.07
N SER A 304 1.90 -11.70 -5.16
CA SER A 304 1.50 -11.05 -3.90
C SER A 304 2.72 -10.57 -3.13
N PRO A 305 2.67 -9.36 -2.52
CA PRO A 305 3.80 -8.80 -1.79
C PRO A 305 4.34 -9.71 -0.69
N ILE A 306 5.65 -9.90 -0.64
CA ILE A 306 6.39 -10.76 0.27
C ILE A 306 7.37 -9.92 1.09
N ALA A 307 7.22 -9.94 2.42
CA ALA A 307 8.13 -9.26 3.35
C ALA A 307 9.11 -10.24 4.02
N ILE A 308 8.77 -11.52 4.05
CA ILE A 308 9.53 -12.57 4.74
C ILE A 308 9.92 -13.64 3.73
N SER A 309 11.23 -13.89 3.57
CA SER A 309 11.71 -14.95 2.69
C SER A 309 11.74 -16.33 3.36
N ARG A 310 12.04 -16.39 4.66
CA ARG A 310 12.03 -17.63 5.46
C ARG A 310 12.13 -17.37 6.95
N VAL A 311 11.69 -18.33 7.75
CA VAL A 311 11.82 -18.32 9.20
C VAL A 311 12.58 -19.58 9.65
N VAL A 312 13.60 -19.41 10.50
CA VAL A 312 14.36 -20.50 11.09
C VAL A 312 14.07 -20.58 12.58
N PHE A 313 13.63 -21.74 13.03
CA PHE A 313 13.34 -22.03 14.43
C PHE A 313 14.61 -22.42 15.20
N PRO A 314 14.63 -22.34 16.54
CA PRO A 314 15.79 -22.71 17.36
C PRO A 314 16.23 -24.17 17.21
N ASP A 315 15.31 -25.05 16.86
CA ASP A 315 15.58 -26.47 16.59
C ASP A 315 16.20 -26.73 15.21
N GLY A 316 16.42 -25.68 14.43
CA GLY A 316 16.98 -25.75 13.07
C GLY A 316 15.94 -25.98 11.98
N ARG A 317 14.68 -26.19 12.30
CA ARG A 317 13.60 -26.28 11.31
C ARG A 317 13.46 -24.97 10.56
N VAL A 318 13.32 -25.05 9.24
CA VAL A 318 13.13 -23.91 8.36
C VAL A 318 11.70 -23.90 7.81
N ASP A 319 11.01 -22.79 7.93
CA ASP A 319 9.76 -22.51 7.21
C ASP A 319 10.11 -21.56 6.04
N SER A 320 10.15 -22.12 4.85
CA SER A 320 10.44 -21.42 3.58
C SER A 320 9.18 -21.11 2.77
N ASP A 321 7.99 -21.47 3.25
CA ASP A 321 6.73 -21.20 2.55
C ASP A 321 6.44 -19.69 2.46
N TRP A 322 7.08 -18.88 3.33
CA TRP A 322 6.97 -17.44 3.31
C TRP A 322 7.48 -16.79 2.03
N GLY A 323 8.62 -17.26 1.51
CA GLY A 323 9.29 -16.71 0.34
C GLY A 323 8.84 -17.34 -0.98
N VAL A 324 7.74 -18.07 -1.02
CA VAL A 324 7.24 -18.68 -2.25
C VAL A 324 6.35 -17.68 -3.00
N PRO A 325 6.75 -17.25 -4.21
CA PRO A 325 5.94 -16.34 -5.00
C PRO A 325 4.59 -16.96 -5.37
N HIS A 326 3.51 -16.22 -5.14
CA HIS A 326 2.17 -16.57 -5.58
C HIS A 326 1.85 -15.85 -6.89
N ARG A 327 2.37 -16.39 -8.01
CA ARG A 327 2.26 -15.80 -9.33
C ARG A 327 0.95 -16.19 -10.01
N VAL A 328 0.08 -15.22 -10.25
CA VAL A 328 -1.22 -15.42 -10.89
C VAL A 328 -1.31 -14.52 -12.13
N LYS A 329 -1.72 -15.08 -13.28
CA LYS A 329 -1.97 -14.29 -14.47
C LYS A 329 -3.29 -13.53 -14.32
N VAL A 330 -3.23 -12.21 -14.30
CA VAL A 330 -4.37 -11.29 -14.14
C VAL A 330 -4.74 -10.67 -15.48
N LEU A 331 -3.73 -10.19 -16.23
CA LEU A 331 -3.88 -9.54 -17.53
C LEU A 331 -3.12 -10.33 -18.60
N SER A 332 -3.45 -10.11 -19.86
CA SER A 332 -2.64 -10.66 -20.95
C SER A 332 -1.39 -9.79 -21.19
N GLU A 333 -0.32 -10.39 -21.72
CA GLU A 333 0.91 -9.65 -22.10
C GLU A 333 0.59 -8.51 -23.07
N ALA A 334 -0.37 -8.70 -23.97
CA ALA A 334 -0.79 -7.69 -24.92
C ALA A 334 -1.45 -6.47 -24.24
N VAL A 335 -2.33 -6.71 -23.25
CA VAL A 335 -2.98 -5.64 -22.47
C VAL A 335 -1.94 -4.84 -21.72
N THR A 336 -1.03 -5.50 -21.01
CA THR A 336 -0.01 -4.80 -20.22
C THR A 336 1.03 -4.08 -21.07
N ALA A 337 1.41 -4.62 -22.24
CA ALA A 337 2.32 -3.95 -23.16
C ALA A 337 1.70 -2.67 -23.74
N GLU A 338 0.43 -2.69 -24.13
CA GLU A 338 -0.29 -1.51 -24.61
C GLU A 338 -0.43 -0.47 -23.51
N GLU A 339 -0.86 -0.87 -22.32
CA GLU A 339 -0.98 0.03 -21.16
C GLU A 339 0.38 0.62 -20.78
N THR A 340 1.43 -0.19 -20.74
CA THR A 340 2.80 0.26 -20.48
C THR A 340 3.24 1.29 -21.51
N THR A 341 2.92 1.10 -22.79
CA THR A 341 3.22 2.08 -23.84
C THR A 341 2.54 3.42 -23.55
N ILE A 342 1.27 3.42 -23.17
CA ILE A 342 0.51 4.64 -22.83
C ILE A 342 1.07 5.31 -21.57
N LEU A 343 1.39 4.52 -20.52
CA LEU A 343 1.96 5.05 -19.28
C LEU A 343 3.42 5.52 -19.45
N HIS A 344 4.17 4.94 -20.37
CA HIS A 344 5.49 5.41 -20.77
C HIS A 344 5.38 6.76 -21.51
N GLU A 345 4.46 6.89 -22.46
CA GLU A 345 4.17 8.16 -23.12
C GLU A 345 3.74 9.25 -22.10
N ASN A 346 3.06 8.85 -21.02
CA ASN A 346 2.71 9.78 -19.93
C ASN A 346 3.94 10.31 -19.18
N VAL A 347 5.04 9.55 -19.12
CA VAL A 347 6.34 10.02 -18.60
C VAL A 347 7.05 10.90 -19.60
N GLU A 348 6.92 10.65 -20.90
CA GLU A 348 7.58 11.44 -21.93
C GLU A 348 6.90 12.80 -22.17
N SER A 349 5.57 12.85 -22.14
CA SER A 349 4.81 14.02 -22.60
C SER A 349 3.54 14.35 -21.81
N GLY A 350 3.19 13.54 -20.79
CA GLY A 350 1.96 13.70 -20.00
C GLY A 350 2.20 14.35 -18.64
N THR A 351 1.39 13.93 -17.65
CA THR A 351 1.42 14.48 -16.30
C THR A 351 2.60 13.98 -15.44
N ALA A 352 3.31 12.92 -15.86
CA ALA A 352 4.38 12.28 -15.08
C ALA A 352 5.80 12.64 -15.55
N THR A 353 5.98 13.73 -16.31
CA THR A 353 7.27 14.08 -16.93
C THR A 353 8.41 14.30 -15.95
N LYS A 354 8.14 14.77 -14.73
CA LYS A 354 9.18 14.94 -13.69
C LYS A 354 9.72 13.60 -13.14
N SER A 355 9.04 12.48 -13.36
CA SER A 355 9.50 11.16 -12.94
C SER A 355 10.43 10.47 -13.94
N ALA A 356 10.75 11.10 -15.08
CA ALA A 356 11.61 10.52 -16.09
C ALA A 356 13.03 10.27 -15.57
N ILE A 357 13.54 9.05 -15.78
CA ILE A 357 14.93 8.64 -15.47
C ILE A 357 15.59 8.11 -16.74
N ASP A 358 16.89 7.80 -16.68
CA ASP A 358 17.62 7.27 -17.84
C ASP A 358 17.08 5.92 -18.36
N CYS A 359 16.45 5.13 -17.48
CA CYS A 359 15.86 3.83 -17.85
C CYS A 359 14.37 3.96 -18.22
N PRO A 360 13.85 3.08 -19.11
CA PRO A 360 12.44 3.06 -19.47
C PRO A 360 11.53 3.03 -18.24
N THR A 361 10.62 3.97 -18.18
CA THR A 361 9.72 4.20 -17.05
C THR A 361 8.31 4.38 -17.55
N ALA A 362 7.35 3.77 -16.87
CA ALA A 362 5.92 3.97 -17.08
C ALA A 362 5.30 4.43 -15.75
N ALA A 363 4.46 5.47 -15.76
CA ALA A 363 3.93 6.03 -14.54
C ALA A 363 2.59 6.75 -14.72
N LYS A 364 1.84 6.86 -13.62
CA LYS A 364 0.62 7.63 -13.51
C LYS A 364 0.64 8.51 -12.27
N THR A 365 0.24 9.75 -12.43
CA THR A 365 0.03 10.69 -11.32
C THR A 365 -1.34 10.55 -10.71
N GLY A 366 -1.43 10.73 -9.39
CA GLY A 366 -2.67 10.83 -8.63
C GLY A 366 -2.73 12.15 -7.87
N THR A 367 -3.90 12.78 -7.90
CA THR A 367 -4.16 14.00 -7.14
C THR A 367 -5.63 13.98 -6.74
N THR A 368 -5.91 14.23 -5.47
CA THR A 368 -7.30 14.34 -4.99
C THR A 368 -7.83 15.74 -5.17
N SER A 369 -9.17 15.87 -5.25
CA SER A 369 -9.85 17.11 -5.60
C SER A 369 -9.53 18.31 -4.70
N GLU A 370 -9.16 18.08 -3.46
CA GLU A 370 -8.80 19.12 -2.48
C GLU A 370 -7.29 19.20 -2.23
N LEU A 371 -6.46 18.58 -3.08
CA LEU A 371 -5.01 18.51 -2.89
C LEU A 371 -4.60 17.90 -1.53
N VAL A 372 -5.38 16.94 -1.03
CA VAL A 372 -5.13 16.31 0.29
C VAL A 372 -4.14 15.16 0.15
N ASP A 373 -4.20 14.43 -0.96
CA ASP A 373 -3.31 13.33 -1.31
C ASP A 373 -2.71 13.56 -2.70
N ALA A 374 -1.43 13.34 -2.83
CA ALA A 374 -0.71 13.39 -4.08
C ALA A 374 0.13 12.12 -4.24
N TRP A 375 0.11 11.51 -5.44
CA TRP A 375 0.71 10.22 -5.72
C TRP A 375 1.51 10.25 -7.02
N LEU A 376 2.60 9.50 -7.03
CA LEU A 376 3.20 8.98 -8.24
C LEU A 376 3.38 7.49 -8.12
N ASP A 377 2.70 6.77 -8.98
CA ASP A 377 2.78 5.32 -9.07
C ASP A 377 3.43 4.97 -10.40
N GLY A 378 4.58 4.33 -10.36
CA GLY A 378 5.36 4.07 -11.56
C GLY A 378 6.18 2.79 -11.45
N TYR A 379 6.72 2.36 -12.59
CA TYR A 379 7.53 1.17 -12.67
C TYR A 379 8.57 1.26 -13.80
N THR A 380 9.62 0.50 -13.61
CA THR A 380 10.57 0.06 -14.63
C THR A 380 10.37 -1.45 -14.83
N PRO A 381 11.02 -2.09 -15.79
CA PRO A 381 10.97 -3.56 -15.89
C PRO A 381 11.48 -4.32 -14.66
N ARG A 382 12.17 -3.65 -13.73
CA ARG A 382 12.75 -4.27 -12.53
C ARG A 382 12.03 -3.94 -11.24
N TYR A 383 11.38 -2.79 -11.14
CA TYR A 383 10.87 -2.25 -9.89
C TYR A 383 9.54 -1.56 -10.12
N ALA A 384 8.56 -1.90 -9.31
CA ALA A 384 7.35 -1.10 -9.16
C ALA A 384 7.49 -0.26 -7.90
N THR A 385 7.37 1.06 -8.05
CA THR A 385 7.57 2.01 -6.95
C THR A 385 6.43 3.00 -6.89
N VAL A 386 5.87 3.16 -5.69
CA VAL A 386 4.79 4.09 -5.38
C VAL A 386 5.28 5.11 -4.37
N VAL A 387 4.98 6.36 -4.64
CA VAL A 387 5.20 7.51 -3.73
C VAL A 387 3.86 8.14 -3.41
N TRP A 388 3.52 8.19 -2.13
CA TRP A 388 2.40 8.97 -1.61
C TRP A 388 2.90 10.16 -0.81
N MET A 389 2.18 11.27 -0.86
CA MET A 389 2.42 12.48 -0.07
C MET A 389 1.11 13.09 0.42
N GLY A 390 1.08 13.52 1.68
CA GLY A 390 -0.08 14.15 2.31
C GLY A 390 0.08 14.29 3.83
N TYR A 391 -0.92 14.88 4.49
CA TYR A 391 -0.91 14.99 5.96
C TYR A 391 -1.63 13.79 6.60
N PRO A 392 -0.93 12.93 7.38
CA PRO A 392 -1.49 11.65 7.84
C PRO A 392 -2.69 11.79 8.77
N ASN A 393 -2.69 12.78 9.64
CA ASN A 393 -3.65 12.89 10.74
C ASN A 393 -4.79 13.89 10.49
N LYS A 394 -4.78 14.58 9.35
CA LYS A 394 -5.75 15.64 9.02
C LYS A 394 -5.97 15.72 7.51
N ARG A 395 -7.18 16.05 7.10
CA ARG A 395 -7.44 16.47 5.73
C ARG A 395 -6.97 17.92 5.57
N VAL A 396 -5.70 18.11 5.26
CA VAL A 396 -5.10 19.42 4.99
C VAL A 396 -4.79 19.49 3.51
N SER A 397 -5.27 20.53 2.87
CA SER A 397 -4.99 20.79 1.46
C SER A 397 -3.55 21.29 1.29
N MET A 398 -2.81 20.69 0.37
CA MET A 398 -1.44 21.06 0.02
C MET A 398 -1.43 22.17 -1.04
N THR A 399 -2.14 23.28 -0.75
CA THR A 399 -2.25 24.43 -1.67
C THR A 399 -1.01 25.30 -1.69
N ASP A 400 -0.15 25.18 -0.71
CA ASP A 400 1.09 25.93 -0.58
C ASP A 400 2.10 25.06 0.18
N VAL A 401 2.89 24.28 -0.56
CA VAL A 401 4.04 23.53 -0.07
C VAL A 401 5.19 23.90 -0.98
N HIS A 402 6.25 24.46 -0.42
CA HIS A 402 7.39 25.04 -1.16
C HIS A 402 6.97 26.12 -2.18
N GLY A 403 5.92 26.90 -1.83
CA GLY A 403 5.46 28.03 -2.64
C GLY A 403 4.50 27.69 -3.80
N GLU A 404 4.06 26.42 -3.90
CA GLU A 404 3.13 26.00 -4.95
C GLU A 404 2.16 24.90 -4.48
N PRO A 405 0.97 24.80 -5.13
CA PRO A 405 0.01 23.73 -4.82
C PRO A 405 0.54 22.38 -5.32
N GLN A 406 0.48 21.36 -4.48
CA GLN A 406 1.06 20.06 -4.78
C GLN A 406 0.10 19.11 -5.49
N GLN A 407 0.65 18.46 -6.48
CA GLN A 407 0.02 17.43 -7.31
C GLN A 407 0.98 16.26 -7.48
N GLY A 408 0.48 15.12 -7.92
CA GLY A 408 1.31 13.92 -8.13
C GLY A 408 2.47 14.11 -9.12
N GLY A 409 2.33 15.05 -10.06
CA GLY A 409 3.37 15.40 -11.04
C GLY A 409 4.44 16.40 -10.52
N TYR A 410 4.38 16.83 -9.25
CA TYR A 410 5.32 17.76 -8.64
C TYR A 410 6.25 17.06 -7.64
N LEU A 411 6.17 17.38 -6.36
CA LEU A 411 7.07 16.78 -5.35
C LEU A 411 7.01 15.24 -5.31
N PRO A 412 5.85 14.56 -5.40
CA PRO A 412 5.86 13.10 -5.47
C PRO A 412 6.64 12.54 -6.67
N ALA A 413 6.55 13.20 -7.84
CA ALA A 413 7.31 12.81 -9.02
C ALA A 413 8.80 13.07 -8.87
N GLU A 414 9.19 14.14 -8.20
CA GLU A 414 10.58 14.48 -7.88
C GLU A 414 11.18 13.46 -6.88
N ILE A 415 10.47 13.14 -5.79
CA ILE A 415 10.88 12.09 -4.85
C ILE A 415 11.07 10.75 -5.57
N TRP A 416 10.13 10.40 -6.45
CA TRP A 416 10.20 9.17 -7.25
C TRP A 416 11.43 9.17 -8.18
N HIS A 417 11.66 10.27 -8.88
CA HIS A 417 12.80 10.48 -9.77
C HIS A 417 14.13 10.31 -9.03
N ASP A 418 14.32 11.01 -7.92
CA ASP A 418 15.57 11.03 -7.16
C ASP A 418 15.88 9.64 -6.57
N TYR A 419 14.84 8.99 -6.04
CA TYR A 419 14.96 7.63 -5.53
C TYR A 419 15.30 6.65 -6.65
N MET A 420 14.51 6.60 -7.71
CA MET A 420 14.64 5.60 -8.76
C MET A 420 15.87 5.82 -9.64
N SER A 421 16.28 7.06 -9.87
CA SER A 421 17.55 7.38 -10.55
C SER A 421 18.73 6.75 -9.80
N THR A 422 18.75 6.91 -8.47
CA THR A 422 19.83 6.35 -7.65
C THR A 422 19.73 4.82 -7.55
N VAL A 423 18.52 4.26 -7.42
CA VAL A 423 18.30 2.80 -7.37
C VAL A 423 18.76 2.10 -8.66
N THR A 424 18.54 2.75 -9.80
CA THR A 424 18.90 2.18 -11.12
C THR A 424 20.31 2.55 -11.59
N GLU A 425 21.01 3.42 -10.87
CA GLU A 425 22.37 3.83 -11.21
C GLU A 425 23.31 2.63 -11.36
N GLY A 426 24.05 2.60 -12.48
CA GLY A 426 24.99 1.51 -12.77
C GLY A 426 24.35 0.17 -13.14
N GLN A 427 23.01 0.08 -13.17
CA GLN A 427 22.31 -1.10 -13.66
C GLN A 427 22.05 -0.98 -15.18
N PRO A 428 22.08 -2.08 -15.94
CA PRO A 428 21.67 -2.05 -17.34
C PRO A 428 20.18 -1.69 -17.44
N CYS A 429 19.85 -0.69 -18.24
CA CYS A 429 18.46 -0.43 -18.58
C CYS A 429 17.91 -1.57 -19.43
N ILE A 430 16.80 -2.13 -19.00
CA ILE A 430 16.07 -3.18 -19.72
C ILE A 430 14.87 -2.50 -20.39
N PRO A 431 14.62 -2.73 -21.68
CA PRO A 431 13.39 -2.26 -22.32
C PRO A 431 12.19 -3.00 -21.76
N PHE A 432 11.01 -2.38 -21.82
CA PHE A 432 9.77 -3.10 -21.57
C PHE A 432 9.57 -4.21 -22.60
N GLU A 433 9.01 -5.34 -22.15
CA GLU A 433 8.75 -6.46 -23.05
C GLU A 433 7.62 -6.11 -24.01
N GLU A 434 7.86 -6.33 -25.30
CA GLU A 434 6.82 -6.25 -26.32
C GLU A 434 5.93 -7.50 -26.24
N ALA A 435 4.63 -7.31 -26.44
CA ALA A 435 3.71 -8.45 -26.51
C ALA A 435 4.00 -9.31 -27.73
N LYS A 436 4.02 -10.63 -27.55
CA LYS A 436 4.19 -11.59 -28.66
C LYS A 436 3.05 -11.53 -29.67
N GLU A 437 1.86 -11.23 -29.20
CA GLU A 437 0.66 -11.07 -30.01
C GLU A 437 -0.04 -9.75 -29.61
N PRO A 438 -0.46 -8.91 -30.56
CA PRO A 438 -1.16 -7.66 -30.28
C PRO A 438 -2.56 -7.93 -29.70
N ILE A 439 -3.14 -6.91 -29.07
CA ILE A 439 -4.54 -6.96 -28.64
C ILE A 439 -5.44 -7.16 -29.87
N SER A 440 -6.38 -8.08 -29.74
CA SER A 440 -7.46 -8.20 -30.72
C SER A 440 -8.56 -7.21 -30.37
N TYR A 441 -8.47 -6.01 -30.93
CA TYR A 441 -9.47 -4.97 -30.70
C TYR A 441 -10.83 -5.36 -31.28
N GLN A 442 -11.88 -5.05 -30.51
CA GLN A 442 -13.27 -5.29 -30.87
C GLN A 442 -14.01 -3.97 -31.08
N PRO A 443 -15.01 -3.89 -31.97
CA PRO A 443 -15.85 -2.71 -32.07
C PRO A 443 -16.52 -2.42 -30.72
N PHE A 444 -16.24 -1.26 -30.15
CA PHE A 444 -16.83 -0.84 -28.90
C PHE A 444 -17.90 0.25 -29.13
N PHE A 445 -19.07 0.05 -28.57
CA PHE A 445 -20.21 0.95 -28.68
C PHE A 445 -20.71 1.31 -27.29
N GLY A 446 -19.89 2.06 -26.56
CA GLY A 446 -20.30 2.65 -25.27
C GLY A 446 -21.39 3.68 -25.48
N HIS A 447 -22.21 3.87 -24.48
CA HIS A 447 -23.28 4.89 -24.51
C HIS A 447 -22.72 6.31 -24.68
N TYR A 448 -21.57 6.57 -24.08
CA TYR A 448 -20.89 7.86 -24.08
C TYR A 448 -19.73 7.92 -25.09
N ALA A 449 -19.25 6.77 -25.55
CA ALA A 449 -18.15 6.69 -26.50
C ALA A 449 -18.58 7.14 -27.89
N SER A 450 -17.67 7.88 -28.58
CA SER A 450 -17.77 8.14 -30.01
C SER A 450 -16.65 7.43 -30.76
N THR A 451 -16.97 6.79 -31.87
CA THR A 451 -15.95 6.22 -32.74
C THR A 451 -15.40 7.34 -33.65
N GLY A 452 -14.23 7.79 -33.39
CA GLY A 452 -13.28 8.68 -34.01
C GLY A 452 -13.48 9.32 -35.37
N ARG A 453 -14.66 9.76 -35.74
CA ARG A 453 -14.83 10.74 -36.82
C ARG A 453 -15.46 11.99 -36.24
N SER A 454 -14.67 13.07 -36.21
CA SER A 454 -15.09 14.37 -35.76
C SER A 454 -16.43 14.75 -36.40
N THR A 455 -17.47 14.82 -35.63
CA THR A 455 -18.53 15.78 -35.87
C THR A 455 -18.26 16.91 -34.88
N GLN A 456 -17.80 18.02 -35.40
CA GLN A 456 -17.99 19.29 -34.70
C GLN A 456 -19.49 19.39 -34.39
N SER A 457 -19.76 19.75 -33.17
CA SER A 457 -21.06 20.07 -32.60
C SER A 457 -22.01 18.89 -32.31
N SER A 458 -22.21 18.77 -31.00
CA SER A 458 -23.48 18.57 -30.31
C SER A 458 -24.54 17.68 -30.96
N GLU A 459 -25.03 16.94 -30.13
CA GLU A 459 -26.23 16.13 -30.12
C GLU A 459 -25.92 14.65 -30.19
N TYR A 460 -25.53 14.15 -29.05
CA TYR A 460 -25.86 12.77 -28.66
C TYR A 460 -27.38 12.66 -28.72
N SER A 461 -27.93 12.39 -29.90
CA SER A 461 -29.30 11.97 -29.96
C SER A 461 -29.34 10.46 -29.76
N GLN A 462 -30.02 9.99 -28.73
CA GLN A 462 -30.36 8.59 -28.52
C GLN A 462 -30.92 7.90 -29.80
N GLU A 463 -31.39 8.68 -30.74
CA GLU A 463 -31.89 8.25 -32.04
C GLU A 463 -30.79 7.71 -32.97
N ASN A 464 -29.55 8.15 -32.86
CA ASN A 464 -28.46 7.66 -33.70
C ASN A 464 -27.86 6.35 -33.15
N LEU A 465 -27.82 6.21 -31.82
CA LEU A 465 -27.40 4.99 -31.15
C LEU A 465 -28.41 3.87 -31.44
N SER A 466 -29.71 4.13 -31.31
CA SER A 466 -30.74 3.13 -31.58
C SER A 466 -30.81 2.65 -33.05
N LYS A 467 -30.38 3.49 -34.00
CA LYS A 467 -30.25 3.12 -35.41
C LYS A 467 -29.00 2.28 -35.71
N GLN A 468 -27.91 2.51 -34.98
CA GLN A 468 -26.69 1.70 -35.09
C GLN A 468 -26.87 0.34 -34.39
N GLU A 469 -27.45 0.32 -33.19
CA GLU A 469 -27.78 -0.92 -32.47
C GLU A 469 -28.72 -1.81 -33.25
N LYS A 470 -29.75 -1.25 -33.90
CA LYS A 470 -30.62 -2.04 -34.83
C LYS A 470 -29.92 -2.63 -36.03
N LYS A 471 -28.91 -1.93 -36.56
CA LYS A 471 -28.14 -2.41 -37.74
C LYS A 471 -27.11 -3.48 -37.39
N LEU A 472 -26.62 -3.52 -36.13
CA LEU A 472 -25.69 -4.55 -35.64
C LEU A 472 -26.40 -5.71 -34.94
N GLY A 473 -27.52 -5.48 -34.27
CA GLY A 473 -28.33 -6.54 -33.64
C GLY A 473 -28.85 -7.60 -34.63
N GLU A 474 -28.88 -7.28 -35.93
CA GLU A 474 -29.16 -8.24 -36.99
C GLU A 474 -27.96 -9.12 -37.38
N LYS A 475 -26.73 -8.80 -36.93
CA LYS A 475 -25.51 -9.53 -37.34
C LYS A 475 -24.71 -10.21 -36.21
N VAL A 476 -24.98 -9.89 -34.93
CA VAL A 476 -24.20 -10.48 -33.82
C VAL A 476 -25.15 -10.91 -32.70
N LYS A 477 -25.42 -12.20 -32.59
CA LYS A 477 -25.97 -12.81 -31.39
C LYS A 477 -24.88 -12.85 -30.33
N LEU A 478 -24.94 -11.98 -29.33
CA LEU A 478 -24.12 -12.07 -28.11
C LEU A 478 -24.39 -13.40 -27.39
N PRO A 479 -23.37 -14.10 -26.88
CA PRO A 479 -23.58 -15.27 -26.05
C PRO A 479 -24.18 -14.84 -24.71
N ASN A 480 -25.34 -15.39 -24.41
CA ASN A 480 -26.08 -15.21 -23.18
C ASN A 480 -25.34 -15.92 -22.03
N THR A 481 -24.69 -15.22 -21.15
CA THR A 481 -24.09 -15.77 -19.94
C THR A 481 -25.13 -15.79 -18.81
N ASN A 482 -26.05 -16.77 -18.88
CA ASN A 482 -26.78 -17.25 -17.71
C ASN A 482 -27.34 -18.62 -18.00
N SER A 483 -26.73 -19.67 -17.47
CA SER A 483 -27.43 -20.89 -17.06
C SER A 483 -26.58 -21.79 -16.17
N PRO A 484 -27.11 -22.25 -15.06
CA PRO A 484 -26.61 -23.46 -14.41
C PRO A 484 -27.26 -24.67 -15.07
N GLY A 485 -26.50 -25.72 -15.28
CA GLY A 485 -26.87 -26.93 -15.93
C GLY A 485 -27.88 -27.80 -15.21
N GLN A 486 -28.55 -28.63 -16.02
CA GLN A 486 -28.88 -30.03 -15.68
C GLN A 486 -29.38 -30.75 -16.93
N GLY A 487 -28.86 -31.78 -17.34
CA GLY A 487 -29.03 -33.19 -17.44
C GLY A 487 -30.08 -33.72 -18.47
N THR A 488 -29.54 -34.42 -19.49
CA THR A 488 -30.01 -35.68 -20.10
C THR A 488 -31.47 -35.87 -20.54
N GLY A 489 -31.69 -36.20 -21.84
CA GLY A 489 -32.83 -36.97 -22.27
C GLY A 489 -33.13 -36.83 -23.77
N ALA A 490 -32.80 -37.86 -24.53
CA ALA A 490 -33.12 -38.06 -25.93
C ALA A 490 -34.62 -38.24 -26.18
N GLY A 491 -35.10 -37.79 -27.36
CA GLY A 491 -36.41 -38.22 -27.84
C GLY A 491 -36.85 -37.49 -29.10
N ALA A 492 -36.80 -38.18 -30.22
CA ALA A 492 -37.34 -37.78 -31.51
C ALA A 492 -38.88 -37.75 -31.52
N GLY A 493 -39.47 -36.85 -32.29
CA GLY A 493 -40.92 -36.95 -32.60
C GLY A 493 -41.42 -35.80 -33.45
N THR A 494 -41.67 -36.10 -34.64
CA THR A 494 -42.34 -35.38 -35.72
C THR A 494 -43.80 -35.03 -35.39
N GLY A 495 -44.34 -33.90 -35.88
CA GLY A 495 -45.77 -33.81 -36.16
C GLY A 495 -46.34 -32.40 -36.05
N GLY A 496 -46.84 -31.91 -37.15
CA GLY A 496 -47.48 -30.64 -37.38
C GLY A 496 -48.88 -30.52 -36.80
N GLY A 497 -49.44 -29.32 -36.90
CA GLY A 497 -50.84 -29.09 -36.67
C GLY A 497 -51.20 -27.66 -36.34
N ASN A 498 -51.83 -27.03 -37.29
CA ASN A 498 -52.60 -25.78 -37.25
C ASN A 498 -53.70 -25.77 -36.19
N GLY A 499 -54.08 -24.61 -35.64
CA GLY A 499 -55.36 -24.46 -34.92
C GLY A 499 -55.56 -23.12 -34.28
N THR A 500 -56.38 -22.31 -34.88
CA THR A 500 -56.98 -21.05 -34.54
C THR A 500 -57.93 -21.11 -33.35
N GLY A 501 -58.17 -19.95 -32.71
CA GLY A 501 -59.33 -19.58 -31.87
C GLY A 501 -59.01 -19.24 -30.47
N GLY A 502 -59.22 -18.08 -29.93
CA GLY A 502 -60.43 -17.26 -29.81
C GLY A 502 -61.10 -17.52 -28.46
N GLY A 503 -61.18 -16.52 -27.61
CA GLY A 503 -62.15 -16.60 -26.53
C GLY A 503 -61.84 -15.80 -25.26
N ALA A 504 -62.58 -14.75 -25.07
CA ALA A 504 -62.69 -13.88 -23.86
C ALA A 504 -63.44 -14.56 -22.72
N GLY A 505 -63.27 -14.06 -21.51
CA GLY A 505 -64.16 -14.36 -20.36
C GLY A 505 -63.53 -13.95 -19.04
N THR A 506 -63.81 -12.83 -18.54
CA THR A 506 -64.58 -12.20 -17.44
C THR A 506 -64.86 -13.07 -16.22
N GLY A 507 -64.64 -12.43 -15.07
CA GLY A 507 -65.31 -12.68 -13.77
C GLY A 507 -64.44 -13.34 -12.73
N GLY A 508 -64.20 -12.83 -11.56
CA GLY A 508 -65.07 -12.22 -10.60
C GLY A 508 -64.92 -12.92 -9.26
N GLY A 509 -64.60 -12.21 -8.23
CA GLY A 509 -65.16 -12.51 -6.89
C GLY A 509 -64.29 -13.16 -5.82
N GLY A 510 -63.89 -12.42 -4.84
CA GLY A 510 -64.41 -12.57 -3.47
C GLY A 510 -63.58 -13.31 -2.44
N GLY A 511 -63.26 -12.61 -1.36
CA GLY A 511 -63.37 -13.13 -0.03
C GLY A 511 -62.11 -13.49 0.75
N GLY A 512 -61.59 -12.67 1.59
CA GLY A 512 -61.77 -12.70 3.04
C GLY A 512 -60.89 -13.63 3.82
N GLY A 513 -60.13 -13.09 4.74
CA GLY A 513 -59.60 -13.88 5.84
C GLY A 513 -58.42 -13.24 6.56
N ALA A 514 -58.66 -12.64 7.69
CA ALA A 514 -57.72 -12.07 8.64
C ALA A 514 -56.87 -13.15 9.33
N GLY A 515 -55.65 -12.82 9.66
CA GLY A 515 -54.82 -13.60 10.54
C GLY A 515 -53.58 -12.85 10.98
N ALA A 516 -53.62 -12.37 12.21
CA ALA A 516 -52.55 -11.69 12.94
C ALA A 516 -51.36 -12.62 13.24
N GLY A 517 -50.16 -12.04 13.34
CA GLY A 517 -49.13 -12.73 14.05
C GLY A 517 -47.73 -12.25 13.82
N ALA A 518 -47.22 -11.40 14.73
CA ALA A 518 -45.91 -11.37 15.31
C ALA A 518 -44.70 -10.89 14.47
N ASN A 519 -44.31 -9.69 14.80
CA ASN A 519 -42.94 -9.15 14.64
C ASN A 519 -41.91 -9.95 15.46
N PRO A 520 -40.70 -10.22 14.99
CA PRO A 520 -39.58 -10.51 15.84
C PRO A 520 -38.69 -9.26 15.98
N THR A 521 -38.48 -8.91 17.21
CA THR A 521 -37.61 -7.95 17.82
C THR A 521 -36.14 -8.10 17.37
N THR A 522 -35.53 -6.99 16.99
CA THR A 522 -34.08 -6.76 16.86
C THR A 522 -33.40 -6.83 18.23
N PRO A 523 -32.16 -7.41 18.34
CA PRO A 523 -31.35 -7.23 19.53
C PRO A 523 -30.51 -5.95 19.41
N GLU A 524 -30.66 -5.10 20.40
CA GLU A 524 -29.80 -3.94 20.67
C GLU A 524 -28.37 -4.42 20.98
N SER A 525 -27.41 -3.85 20.27
CA SER A 525 -25.99 -3.96 20.61
C SER A 525 -25.63 -2.91 21.65
N HIS A 526 -25.25 -3.35 22.84
CA HIS A 526 -24.64 -2.49 23.85
C HIS A 526 -23.24 -2.05 23.42
N ALA A 527 -23.09 -0.75 23.20
CA ALA A 527 -21.81 -0.07 23.09
C ALA A 527 -21.15 0.04 24.47
N ASN A 528 -20.00 -0.56 24.64
CA ASN A 528 -19.11 -0.35 25.78
C ASN A 528 -18.26 0.90 25.50
N THR A 529 -18.54 1.99 26.20
CA THR A 529 -17.66 3.15 26.33
C THR A 529 -16.66 2.91 27.47
N PRO A 530 -15.36 3.22 27.30
CA PRO A 530 -14.41 3.20 28.40
C PRO A 530 -14.61 4.42 29.32
N ARG A 531 -14.68 4.15 30.61
CA ARG A 531 -14.72 5.14 31.69
C ARG A 531 -13.39 5.87 31.81
N GLU A 532 -13.44 7.19 31.80
CA GLU A 532 -12.37 8.08 32.29
C GLU A 532 -12.06 7.84 33.77
N PRO A 533 -10.81 7.93 34.22
CA PRO A 533 -10.47 7.94 35.65
C PRO A 533 -10.69 9.34 36.24
N ALA A 534 -11.36 9.36 37.38
CA ALA A 534 -11.65 10.53 38.19
C ALA A 534 -10.40 11.22 38.74
N PRO A 535 -10.43 12.58 38.94
CA PRO A 535 -9.31 13.32 39.46
C PRO A 535 -9.17 13.15 41.01
N ALA A 536 -7.94 12.99 41.48
CA ALA A 536 -7.58 12.91 42.88
C ALA A 536 -7.72 14.28 43.56
N ALA A 537 -8.27 14.28 44.77
CA ALA A 537 -8.48 15.43 45.62
C ALA A 537 -7.15 15.96 46.23
N PRO A 538 -7.08 17.27 46.61
CA PRO A 538 -5.86 17.89 47.14
C PRO A 538 -5.75 17.68 48.64
N GLY A 539 -4.63 17.19 49.10
CA GLY A 539 -4.23 17.17 50.51
C GLY A 539 -3.36 18.42 50.82
N GLY A 540 -3.82 19.17 51.76
CA GLY A 540 -3.21 20.43 52.18
C GLY A 540 -2.10 20.29 53.21
N GLY A 541 -1.38 21.37 53.41
CA GLY A 541 -0.80 21.72 54.68
C GLY A 541 0.67 22.11 54.72
N GLY A 542 0.93 23.41 54.82
CA GLY A 542 1.80 24.01 55.86
C GLY A 542 3.26 24.27 55.49
N GLY A 543 3.58 25.51 55.26
CA GLY A 543 4.15 26.37 56.26
C GLY A 543 5.52 26.91 55.96
N ALA A 544 5.62 28.25 55.74
CA ALA A 544 6.62 29.21 56.24
C ALA A 544 8.05 29.18 55.68
N ALA A 545 8.41 30.22 54.99
CA ALA A 545 8.92 31.54 55.31
C ALA A 545 10.42 31.77 55.03
N ASN A 546 10.67 32.91 54.38
CA ASN A 546 11.86 33.80 54.44
C ASN A 546 13.17 33.33 53.76
N GLY A 547 13.78 34.11 52.90
CA GLY A 547 14.21 35.47 52.91
C GLY A 547 15.22 35.75 51.81
N ASN A 548 15.02 36.80 51.13
CA ASN A 548 15.85 37.93 50.84
C ASN A 548 17.29 37.82 50.31
N GLY A 549 17.52 38.62 49.30
CA GLY A 549 18.80 39.22 48.95
C GLY A 549 19.38 38.66 47.64
N GLY A 550 19.46 39.37 46.53
CA GLY A 550 20.04 40.70 46.41
C GLY A 550 21.17 40.62 45.40
N ASN A 551 20.95 41.16 44.22
CA ASN A 551 21.81 42.14 43.55
C ASN A 551 23.02 41.69 42.69
N THR A 552 23.00 42.25 41.49
CA THR A 552 24.10 42.77 40.63
C THR A 552 25.07 41.76 40.01
N GLY A 553 25.16 41.72 38.67
CA GLY A 553 25.83 42.71 37.87
C GLY A 553 27.02 42.09 37.16
N GLY A 554 27.16 42.30 35.88
CA GLY A 554 28.49 42.30 35.32
C GLY A 554 28.68 41.51 34.00
N ALA A 555 28.71 42.26 32.97
CA ALA A 555 29.14 42.01 31.60
C ALA A 555 30.58 41.46 31.48
N GLY A 556 30.83 40.85 30.28
CA GLY A 556 32.20 40.67 29.76
C GLY A 556 32.31 39.57 28.77
N ALA A 557 32.24 39.88 27.59
CA ALA A 557 32.89 39.68 26.30
C ALA A 557 34.16 38.77 26.28
N GLY A 558 34.26 37.97 25.20
CA GLY A 558 35.50 37.84 24.50
C GLY A 558 36.08 36.43 24.34
N GLN A 559 36.12 36.06 23.09
CA GLN A 559 36.88 35.08 22.34
C GLN A 559 36.30 33.68 22.24
#